data_e0e46e17dc09048e7ea18c85b2cd9c43
#
_entry.id   e0e46e17dc09048e7ea18c85b2cd9c43
#
_cell.length_a   1.000
_cell.length_b   1.000
_cell.length_c   1.000
_cell.angle_alpha   90.00
_cell.angle_beta   90.00
_cell.angle_gamma   90.00
#
_symmetry.space_group_name_H-M   'P 1'
#
loop_
_entity.id
_entity.type
_entity.pdbx_description
1 polymer ?
#
loop_
_entity_poly.entity_id
_entity_poly.type
_entity_poly.pdbx_seq_one_letter_code
_entity_poly.pdbx_strand_id
1 'polypeptide(L)' 'MNKKDQFHSLKENPKNIRFEEFCNILNSFGFIHKGGKGSHRVFTKEGIPEIMTIQNCEGKAKPYQIRQFCKLVEQYHLLE' A
#
# COMPACT_ATOMS: atom_id res chain seq x y z
N MET A 1 -3.87 -6.88 -14.27
CA MET A 1 -4.33 -7.49 -13.02
C MET A 1 -5.32 -6.57 -12.34
N ASN A 2 -6.46 -7.06 -11.88
CA ASN A 2 -7.45 -6.21 -11.22
C ASN A 2 -7.11 -6.03 -9.74
N LYS A 3 -7.86 -5.12 -9.08
CA LYS A 3 -7.61 -4.80 -7.66
C LYS A 3 -7.70 -6.03 -6.76
N LYS A 4 -8.67 -6.88 -7.01
CA LYS A 4 -8.91 -8.06 -6.20
C LYS A 4 -7.70 -9.01 -6.26
N ASP A 5 -7.19 -9.23 -7.47
CA ASP A 5 -6.03 -10.08 -7.67
C ASP A 5 -4.78 -9.47 -7.05
N GLN A 6 -4.60 -8.15 -7.18
CA GLN A 6 -3.50 -7.43 -6.56
C GLN A 6 -3.54 -7.59 -5.04
N PHE A 7 -4.72 -7.41 -4.46
CA PHE A 7 -4.89 -7.54 -3.01
C PHE A 7 -4.55 -8.95 -2.53
N HIS A 8 -5.07 -9.97 -3.20
CA HIS A 8 -4.80 -11.35 -2.81
C HIS A 8 -3.32 -11.69 -2.94
N SER A 9 -2.68 -11.21 -3.97
CA SER A 9 -1.24 -11.43 -4.16
C SER A 9 -0.43 -10.82 -3.02
N LEU A 10 -0.75 -9.59 -2.62
CA LEU A 10 -0.08 -8.93 -1.51
C LEU A 10 -0.31 -9.67 -0.19
N LYS A 11 -1.54 -10.10 0.04
CA LYS A 11 -1.92 -10.76 1.29
C LYS A 11 -1.22 -12.11 1.44
N GLU A 12 -1.12 -12.85 0.36
CA GLU A 12 -0.46 -14.16 0.38
C GLU A 12 1.05 -14.06 0.50
N ASN A 13 1.66 -13.09 -0.17
CA ASN A 13 3.11 -12.94 -0.19
C ASN A 13 3.51 -11.48 0.06
N PRO A 14 3.47 -11.02 1.32
CA PRO A 14 3.86 -9.64 1.61
C PRO A 14 5.36 -9.40 1.53
N LYS A 15 6.15 -10.45 1.39
CA LYS A 15 7.60 -10.33 1.23
C LYS A 15 7.95 -10.16 -0.24
N ASN A 16 9.08 -9.48 -0.51
CA ASN A 16 9.62 -9.30 -1.85
C ASN A 16 8.73 -8.48 -2.79
N ILE A 17 7.90 -7.60 -2.23
CA ILE A 17 7.12 -6.66 -3.02
C ILE A 17 8.00 -5.44 -3.31
N ARG A 18 8.13 -5.07 -4.58
CA ARG A 18 8.92 -3.91 -4.95
C ARG A 18 8.24 -2.64 -4.48
N PHE A 19 9.05 -1.67 -4.01
CA PHE A 19 8.52 -0.43 -3.46
C PHE A 19 7.66 0.32 -4.48
N GLU A 20 8.11 0.45 -5.72
CA GLU A 20 7.34 1.16 -6.74
C GLU A 20 6.07 0.43 -7.11
N GLU A 21 6.10 -0.89 -7.09
CA GLU A 21 4.90 -1.69 -7.32
C GLU A 21 3.87 -1.41 -6.23
N PHE A 22 4.30 -1.37 -4.98
CA PHE A 22 3.39 -1.07 -3.86
C PHE A 22 2.81 0.34 -4.00
N CYS A 23 3.62 1.32 -4.39
CA CYS A 23 3.13 2.68 -4.63
C CYS A 23 2.05 2.68 -5.71
N ASN A 24 2.25 1.94 -6.78
CA ASN A 24 1.26 1.86 -7.87
C ASN A 24 -0.03 1.21 -7.39
N ILE A 25 0.07 0.19 -6.55
CA ILE A 25 -1.11 -0.47 -5.98
C ILE A 25 -1.86 0.49 -5.06
N LEU A 26 -1.16 1.24 -4.22
CA LEU A 26 -1.79 2.26 -3.37
C LEU A 26 -2.57 3.26 -4.23
N ASN A 27 -1.94 3.74 -5.30
CA ASN A 27 -2.61 4.68 -6.21
C ASN A 27 -3.86 4.05 -6.84
N SER A 28 -3.79 2.79 -7.22
CA SER A 28 -4.93 2.11 -7.84
C SER A 28 -6.12 1.96 -6.88
N PHE A 29 -5.84 1.95 -5.57
CA PHE A 29 -6.89 1.90 -4.54
C PHE A 29 -7.36 3.29 -4.10
N GLY A 30 -6.86 4.34 -4.77
CA GLY A 30 -7.30 5.70 -4.49
C GLY A 30 -6.47 6.44 -3.45
N PHE A 31 -5.38 5.85 -2.98
CA PHE A 31 -4.47 6.55 -2.10
C PHE A 31 -3.63 7.53 -2.92
N ILE A 32 -3.36 8.69 -2.35
CA ILE A 32 -2.65 9.77 -3.02
C ILE A 32 -1.34 10.04 -2.28
N HIS A 33 -0.26 10.18 -3.05
CA HIS A 33 1.04 10.55 -2.50
C HIS A 33 1.01 12.00 -2.04
N LYS A 34 1.26 12.23 -0.75
CA LYS A 34 1.19 13.57 -0.14
C LYS A 34 2.55 14.15 0.23
N GLY A 35 3.62 13.40 0.09
CA GLY A 35 4.94 13.88 0.42
C GLY A 35 5.79 12.81 1.07
N GLY A 36 6.80 13.26 1.82
CA GLY A 36 7.74 12.37 2.47
C GLY A 36 9.15 12.86 2.24
N LYS A 37 10.11 12.24 2.91
CA LYS A 37 11.53 12.59 2.77
C LYS A 37 12.35 11.33 2.57
N GLY A 38 13.35 11.42 1.68
CA GLY A 38 14.29 10.34 1.44
C GLY A 38 13.58 9.09 0.97
N SER A 39 13.75 8.01 1.71
CA SER A 39 13.15 6.72 1.36
C SER A 39 11.70 6.57 1.81
N HIS A 40 11.14 7.60 2.46
CA HIS A 40 9.77 7.53 2.97
C HIS A 40 8.80 8.26 2.05
N ARG A 41 7.61 7.68 1.86
CA ARG A 41 6.51 8.34 1.13
C ARG A 41 5.24 8.23 1.94
N VAL A 42 4.47 9.33 1.98
CA VAL A 42 3.22 9.40 2.73
C VAL A 42 2.05 9.33 1.75
N PHE A 43 1.13 8.42 2.01
CA PHE A 43 -0.08 8.25 1.20
C PHE A 43 -1.31 8.43 2.08
N THR A 44 -2.32 9.09 1.54
CA THR A 44 -3.60 9.26 2.21
C THR A 44 -4.73 8.94 1.25
N LYS A 45 -5.90 8.64 1.82
CA LYS A 45 -7.11 8.43 1.02
C LYS A 45 -8.27 9.11 1.70
N GLU A 46 -9.07 9.83 0.93
CA GLU A 46 -10.26 10.49 1.44
C GLU A 46 -11.22 9.46 2.02
N GLY A 47 -11.74 9.74 3.21
CA GLY A 47 -12.61 8.82 3.91
C GLY A 47 -11.92 7.83 4.81
N ILE A 48 -10.59 7.78 4.77
CA ILE A 48 -9.78 6.92 5.63
C ILE A 48 -8.86 7.79 6.47
N PRO A 49 -9.04 7.80 7.80
CA PRO A 49 -8.21 8.66 8.66
C PRO A 49 -6.77 8.16 8.80
N GLU A 50 -6.53 6.88 8.60
CA GLU A 50 -5.18 6.33 8.74
C GLU A 50 -4.29 6.81 7.60
N ILE A 51 -3.06 7.15 7.95
CA ILE A 51 -2.04 7.60 7.00
C ILE A 51 -1.07 6.46 6.78
N MET A 52 -0.78 6.17 5.50
CA MET A 52 0.22 5.16 5.16
C MET A 52 1.56 5.83 4.91
N THR A 53 2.51 5.64 5.83
CA THR A 53 3.88 6.09 5.62
C THR A 53 4.71 4.85 5.26
N ILE A 54 5.12 4.76 4.01
CA ILE A 54 5.82 3.59 3.52
C ILE A 54 7.29 3.91 3.27
N GLN A 55 8.13 2.91 3.41
CA GLN A 55 9.58 3.07 3.29
C GLN A 55 10.15 2.19 2.20
N ASN A 56 11.01 2.79 1.38
CA ASN A 56 11.79 2.03 0.40
C ASN A 56 13.00 1.43 1.12
N CYS A 57 12.99 0.12 1.25
CA CYS A 57 14.07 -0.62 1.88
C CYS A 57 14.80 -1.42 0.81
N GLU A 58 15.85 -0.84 0.26
CA GLU A 58 16.64 -1.45 -0.80
C GLU A 58 15.79 -1.86 -2.01
N GLY A 59 14.86 -0.97 -2.38
CA GLY A 59 13.98 -1.22 -3.53
C GLY A 59 12.72 -2.01 -3.21
N LYS A 60 12.51 -2.38 -1.95
CA LYS A 60 11.36 -3.21 -1.56
C LYS A 60 10.53 -2.52 -0.49
N ALA A 61 9.24 -2.83 -0.47
CA ALA A 61 8.35 -2.41 0.60
C ALA A 61 8.53 -3.32 1.81
N LYS A 62 8.33 -2.77 3.00
CA LYS A 62 8.43 -3.57 4.23
C LYS A 62 7.17 -4.42 4.40
N PRO A 63 7.33 -5.72 4.72
CA PRO A 63 6.16 -6.61 4.82
C PRO A 63 5.09 -6.12 5.80
N TYR A 64 5.47 -5.50 6.94
CA TYR A 64 4.46 -5.06 7.90
C TYR A 64 3.60 -3.93 7.33
N GLN A 65 4.14 -3.13 6.41
CA GLN A 65 3.38 -2.07 5.76
C GLN A 65 2.41 -2.64 4.72
N ILE A 66 2.82 -3.71 4.04
CA ILE A 66 1.92 -4.45 3.15
C ILE A 66 0.73 -5.00 3.95
N ARG A 67 1.00 -5.61 5.12
CA ARG A 67 -0.05 -6.14 5.99
C ARG A 67 -0.97 -5.04 6.49
N GLN A 68 -0.42 -3.89 6.84
CA GLN A 68 -1.21 -2.74 7.27
C GLN A 68 -2.16 -2.30 6.16
N PHE A 69 -1.67 -2.21 4.95
CA PHE A 69 -2.51 -1.85 3.80
C PHE A 69 -3.63 -2.87 3.60
N CYS A 70 -3.32 -4.16 3.64
CA CYS A 70 -4.33 -5.20 3.50
C CYS A 70 -5.41 -5.09 4.57
N LYS A 71 -5.01 -4.78 5.80
CA LYS A 71 -5.95 -4.59 6.90
C LYS A 71 -6.89 -3.41 6.62
N LEU A 72 -6.37 -2.30 6.09
CA LEU A 72 -7.20 -1.15 5.72
C LEU A 72 -8.17 -1.51 4.60
N VAL A 73 -7.71 -2.26 3.60
CA VAL A 73 -8.58 -2.70 2.50
C VAL A 73 -9.77 -3.49 3.02
N GLU A 74 -9.53 -4.38 3.97
CA GLU A 74 -10.60 -5.18 4.57
C GLU A 74 -11.50 -4.35 5.47
N GLN A 75 -10.89 -3.52 6.31
CA GLN A 75 -11.62 -2.69 7.27
C GLN A 75 -12.59 -1.72 6.60
N TYR A 76 -12.17 -1.12 5.49
CA TYR A 76 -12.95 -0.10 4.80
C TYR A 76 -13.60 -0.61 3.52
N HIS A 77 -13.59 -1.92 3.30
CA HIS A 77 -14.27 -2.56 2.16
C HIS A 77 -13.85 -1.97 0.82
N LEU A 78 -12.55 -1.79 0.62
CA LEU A 78 -12.04 -1.09 -0.55
C LEU A 78 -12.09 -1.92 -1.84
N LEU A 79 -12.47 -3.19 -1.75
CA LEU A 79 -12.67 -4.05 -2.93
C LEU A 79 -14.10 -4.01 -3.46
N GLU A 80 -14.99 -3.36 -2.77
CA GLU A 80 -16.41 -3.28 -3.15
C GLU A 80 -16.73 -2.06 -3.97
#